data_22817fc24020e82589eaa3377f027478
#
_entry.id   22817fc24020e82589eaa3377f027478
#
_cell.length_a   1.000
_cell.length_b   1.000
_cell.length_c   1.000
_cell.angle_alpha   90.00
_cell.angle_beta   90.00
_cell.angle_gamma   90.00
#
_symmetry.space_group_name_H-M   'P 1'
#
loop_
_entity.id
_entity.type
_entity.pdbx_description
1 polymer ?
#
loop_
_entity_poly.entity_id
_entity_poly.type
_entity_poly.pdbx_seq_one_letter_code
_entity_poly.pdbx_strand_id
1 'polypeptide(L)'
;GGHNAPPRGKYELDENGEPIYGVKDIADLEKMKKLGLPFWLAGTYGNPAKVKVALDQGAAGVQVGTLFALSNDSGFSNQTRQDLHTKLRDGSLDIKTDIKASPTSFPIKIAKLDGHTSTEEGFTARPKLCDLGYLREPVISSSGRTLYRCPSEPEEEFLKKGGAPEEIEGRKCLCNGLMANIGLAQVRRDGYVEAPIVTLGNDVEGAKELLA
;
A
#
# COMPACT_ATOMS: atom_id res chain seq x y z
N GLY A 1 -2.67 -5.67 3.22
CA GLY A 1 -1.38 -5.05 3.01
C GLY A 1 -1.37 -4.13 1.81
N GLY A 2 -0.56 -3.07 1.88
CA GLY A 2 -0.44 -2.12 0.79
C GLY A 2 0.26 -2.73 -0.43
N HIS A 3 1.42 -3.35 -0.22
CA HIS A 3 2.16 -3.97 -1.29
C HIS A 3 1.59 -5.35 -1.64
N ASN A 4 1.46 -5.59 -2.95
CA ASN A 4 1.10 -6.89 -3.49
C ASN A 4 2.32 -7.54 -4.13
N ALA A 5 2.40 -8.88 -4.09
CA ALA A 5 3.33 -9.57 -4.96
C ALA A 5 2.90 -9.32 -6.42
N PRO A 6 3.85 -9.04 -7.35
CA PRO A 6 3.52 -8.96 -8.77
C PRO A 6 3.10 -10.34 -9.28
N PRO A 7 2.27 -10.40 -10.36
CA PRO A 7 1.93 -11.67 -11.00
C PRO A 7 3.18 -12.47 -11.41
N ARG A 8 3.13 -13.79 -11.27
CA ARG A 8 4.21 -14.68 -11.68
C ARG A 8 4.21 -14.86 -13.20
N GLY A 9 5.26 -14.45 -13.85
CA GLY A 9 5.41 -14.50 -15.32
C GLY A 9 5.34 -13.13 -15.94
N LYS A 10 4.54 -12.97 -17.01
CA LYS A 10 4.40 -11.68 -17.69
C LYS A 10 3.50 -10.76 -16.86
N TYR A 11 3.96 -9.54 -16.64
CA TYR A 11 3.18 -8.52 -15.95
C TYR A 11 2.21 -7.89 -16.96
N GLU A 12 0.94 -8.21 -16.84
CA GLU A 12 -0.13 -7.70 -17.69
C GLU A 12 -1.16 -6.98 -16.83
N LEU A 13 -1.79 -5.96 -17.41
CA LEU A 13 -2.86 -5.19 -16.77
C LEU A 13 -4.17 -5.44 -17.52
N ASP A 14 -5.27 -5.42 -16.79
CA ASP A 14 -6.62 -5.43 -17.35
C ASP A 14 -7.00 -4.03 -17.89
N GLU A 15 -8.23 -3.90 -18.40
CA GLU A 15 -8.79 -2.64 -18.91
C GLU A 15 -8.90 -1.52 -17.85
N ASN A 16 -8.88 -1.88 -16.56
CA ASN A 16 -8.93 -0.96 -15.43
C ASN A 16 -7.53 -0.58 -14.90
N GLY A 17 -6.47 -1.18 -15.48
CA GLY A 17 -5.09 -1.00 -15.04
C GLY A 17 -4.71 -1.85 -13.82
N GLU A 18 -5.52 -2.85 -13.45
CA GLU A 18 -5.22 -3.79 -12.37
C GLU A 18 -4.38 -4.96 -12.89
N PRO A 19 -3.41 -5.48 -12.08
CA PRO A 19 -2.61 -6.63 -12.46
C PRO A 19 -3.45 -7.90 -12.65
N ILE A 20 -3.20 -8.62 -13.74
CA ILE A 20 -3.85 -9.90 -14.04
C ILE A 20 -3.07 -11.03 -13.37
N TYR A 21 -3.73 -11.71 -12.43
CA TYR A 21 -3.18 -12.88 -11.74
C TYR A 21 -3.68 -14.17 -12.38
N GLY A 22 -2.79 -15.16 -12.49
CA GLY A 22 -3.07 -16.46 -13.13
C GLY A 22 -3.00 -17.62 -12.13
N VAL A 23 -3.14 -18.83 -12.69
CA VAL A 23 -3.08 -20.09 -11.89
C VAL A 23 -1.77 -20.22 -11.09
N LYS A 24 -0.66 -19.67 -11.59
CA LYS A 24 0.63 -19.70 -10.89
C LYS A 24 0.67 -18.86 -9.61
N ASP A 25 -0.28 -17.93 -9.47
CA ASP A 25 -0.36 -17.02 -8.32
C ASP A 25 -1.24 -17.59 -7.19
N ILE A 26 -1.95 -18.68 -7.45
CA ILE A 26 -2.76 -19.38 -6.45
C ILE A 26 -1.83 -20.16 -5.53
N ALA A 27 -2.01 -19.99 -4.22
CA ALA A 27 -1.23 -20.73 -3.22
C ALA A 27 -1.61 -22.22 -3.23
N ASP A 28 -0.60 -23.10 -3.26
CA ASP A 28 -0.78 -24.54 -3.17
C ASP A 28 -0.94 -24.94 -1.68
N LEU A 29 -2.18 -25.00 -1.23
CA LEU A 29 -2.49 -25.29 0.17
C LEU A 29 -2.11 -26.73 0.58
N GLU A 30 -2.10 -27.66 -0.34
CA GLU A 30 -1.68 -29.05 -0.05
C GLU A 30 -0.19 -29.12 0.27
N LYS A 31 0.64 -28.34 -0.45
CA LYS A 31 2.05 -28.22 -0.08
C LYS A 31 2.25 -27.54 1.28
N MET A 32 1.43 -26.54 1.59
CA MET A 32 1.50 -25.87 2.89
C MET A 32 1.14 -26.84 4.03
N LYS A 33 0.09 -27.63 3.90
CA LYS A 33 -0.30 -28.64 4.88
C LYS A 33 0.79 -29.68 5.14
N LYS A 34 1.54 -30.09 4.10
CA LYS A 34 2.65 -31.04 4.23
C LYS A 34 3.81 -30.55 5.10
N LEU A 35 3.91 -29.23 5.34
CA LEU A 35 4.91 -28.67 6.26
C LEU A 35 4.61 -28.98 7.73
N GLY A 36 3.38 -29.40 8.06
CA GLY A 36 2.96 -29.70 9.43
C GLY A 36 2.89 -28.49 10.36
N LEU A 37 2.90 -27.26 9.80
CA LEU A 37 2.83 -26.01 10.54
C LEU A 37 1.46 -25.34 10.35
N PRO A 38 0.94 -24.63 11.36
CA PRO A 38 -0.26 -23.84 11.20
C PRO A 38 0.02 -22.71 10.19
N PHE A 39 -0.99 -22.39 9.35
CA PHE A 39 -0.93 -21.29 8.39
C PHE A 39 -2.23 -20.48 8.40
N TRP A 40 -2.14 -19.23 7.99
CA TRP A 40 -3.26 -18.32 7.88
C TRP A 40 -3.40 -17.85 6.43
N LEU A 41 -4.64 -17.69 5.99
CA LEU A 41 -4.94 -17.14 4.67
C LEU A 41 -5.18 -15.61 4.77
N ALA A 42 -4.59 -14.87 3.85
CA ALA A 42 -4.70 -13.42 3.76
C ALA A 42 -5.22 -13.00 2.39
N GLY A 43 -5.78 -11.78 2.34
CA GLY A 43 -6.41 -11.23 1.13
C GLY A 43 -7.85 -11.74 0.97
N THR A 44 -8.80 -10.84 0.83
CA THR A 44 -10.23 -11.12 0.59
C THR A 44 -10.98 -12.00 1.62
N TYR A 45 -10.41 -12.28 2.78
CA TYR A 45 -11.03 -13.14 3.82
C TYR A 45 -11.74 -12.35 4.93
N GLY A 46 -12.00 -11.06 4.76
CA GLY A 46 -12.71 -10.21 5.72
C GLY A 46 -14.24 -10.39 5.73
N ASN A 47 -14.73 -11.62 5.53
CA ASN A 47 -16.15 -11.96 5.48
C ASN A 47 -16.35 -13.31 6.16
N PRO A 48 -17.42 -13.51 7.00
CA PRO A 48 -17.65 -14.74 7.76
C PRO A 48 -17.69 -16.01 6.91
N ALA A 49 -18.32 -15.95 5.73
CA ALA A 49 -18.40 -17.09 4.82
C ALA A 49 -17.00 -17.50 4.31
N LYS A 50 -16.17 -16.54 3.96
CA LYS A 50 -14.78 -16.78 3.51
C LYS A 50 -13.88 -17.28 4.64
N VAL A 51 -14.10 -16.85 5.88
CA VAL A 51 -13.41 -17.42 7.06
C VAL A 51 -13.72 -18.90 7.18
N LYS A 52 -15.01 -19.29 7.06
CA LYS A 52 -15.38 -20.71 7.08
C LYS A 52 -14.67 -21.50 5.97
N VAL A 53 -14.65 -20.98 4.75
CA VAL A 53 -13.93 -21.62 3.63
C VAL A 53 -12.43 -21.79 3.94
N ALA A 54 -11.78 -20.80 4.53
CA ALA A 54 -10.37 -20.91 4.92
C ALA A 54 -10.13 -22.02 5.96
N LEU A 55 -11.00 -22.11 6.97
CA LEU A 55 -10.92 -23.17 7.99
C LEU A 55 -11.18 -24.56 7.39
N ASP A 56 -12.19 -24.69 6.52
CA ASP A 56 -12.49 -25.95 5.82
C ASP A 56 -11.31 -26.39 4.91
N GLN A 57 -10.53 -25.45 4.41
CA GLN A 57 -9.30 -25.69 3.66
C GLN A 57 -8.09 -26.00 4.54
N GLY A 58 -8.25 -26.08 5.86
CA GLY A 58 -7.21 -26.46 6.81
C GLY A 58 -6.33 -25.31 7.30
N ALA A 59 -6.70 -24.06 7.03
CA ALA A 59 -6.04 -22.92 7.65
C ALA A 59 -6.36 -22.84 9.15
N ALA A 60 -5.40 -22.37 9.95
CA ALA A 60 -5.62 -22.10 11.38
C ALA A 60 -6.47 -20.85 11.62
N GLY A 61 -6.60 -20.00 10.61
CA GLY A 61 -7.37 -18.77 10.65
C GLY A 61 -7.12 -17.91 9.43
N VAL A 62 -7.55 -16.65 9.50
CA VAL A 62 -7.37 -15.64 8.44
C VAL A 62 -6.64 -14.42 8.98
N GLN A 63 -6.00 -13.68 8.08
CA GLN A 63 -5.42 -12.38 8.35
C GLN A 63 -6.22 -11.33 7.57
N VAL A 64 -6.77 -10.36 8.28
CA VAL A 64 -7.55 -9.26 7.70
C VAL A 64 -6.78 -7.94 7.86
N GLY A 65 -6.70 -7.17 6.78
CA GLY A 65 -6.09 -5.84 6.79
C GLY A 65 -7.14 -4.75 6.63
N THR A 66 -7.84 -4.73 5.49
CA THR A 66 -8.80 -3.69 5.11
C THR A 66 -9.94 -3.57 6.12
N LEU A 67 -10.53 -4.68 6.53
CA LEU A 67 -11.63 -4.68 7.51
C LEU A 67 -11.18 -4.07 8.84
N PHE A 68 -10.00 -4.46 9.34
CA PHE A 68 -9.44 -3.87 10.57
C PHE A 68 -9.10 -2.39 10.38
N ALA A 69 -8.50 -2.01 9.24
CA ALA A 69 -8.16 -0.61 8.95
C ALA A 69 -9.38 0.32 8.98
N LEU A 70 -10.55 -0.18 8.61
CA LEU A 70 -11.83 0.54 8.65
C LEU A 70 -12.51 0.50 10.03
N SER A 71 -12.04 -0.30 10.97
CA SER A 71 -12.59 -0.37 12.33
C SER A 71 -12.23 0.84 13.17
N ASN A 72 -12.97 1.04 14.28
CA ASN A 72 -12.66 2.09 15.25
C ASN A 72 -11.36 1.86 16.01
N ASP A 73 -10.88 0.61 16.04
CA ASP A 73 -9.65 0.22 16.73
C ASP A 73 -8.40 0.37 15.86
N SER A 74 -8.57 0.78 14.59
CA SER A 74 -7.43 1.02 13.69
C SER A 74 -6.65 2.28 14.09
N GLY A 75 -5.38 2.32 13.71
CA GLY A 75 -4.53 3.50 13.92
C GLY A 75 -4.82 4.69 12.98
N PHE A 76 -5.78 4.59 12.07
CA PHE A 76 -6.13 5.69 11.17
C PHE A 76 -6.65 6.90 11.95
N SER A 77 -6.30 8.11 11.49
CA SER A 77 -6.88 9.33 12.03
C SER A 77 -8.40 9.31 11.90
N ASN A 78 -9.11 9.96 12.82
CA ASN A 78 -10.57 10.04 12.77
C ASN A 78 -11.07 10.61 11.44
N GLN A 79 -10.40 11.63 10.90
CA GLN A 79 -10.76 12.23 9.62
C GLN A 79 -10.63 11.23 8.48
N THR A 80 -9.46 10.59 8.34
CA THR A 80 -9.23 9.57 7.29
C THR A 80 -10.28 8.46 7.36
N ARG A 81 -10.61 7.99 8.56
CA ARG A 81 -11.60 6.93 8.75
C ARG A 81 -13.01 7.37 8.37
N GLN A 82 -13.41 8.59 8.73
CA GLN A 82 -14.72 9.15 8.34
C GLN A 82 -14.84 9.32 6.82
N ASP A 83 -13.80 9.81 6.17
CA ASP A 83 -13.76 9.96 4.71
C ASP A 83 -13.90 8.61 3.99
N LEU A 84 -13.17 7.60 4.47
CA LEU A 84 -13.27 6.23 3.97
C LEU A 84 -14.68 5.65 4.17
N HIS A 85 -15.26 5.82 5.35
CA HIS A 85 -16.63 5.34 5.63
C HIS A 85 -17.67 6.04 4.76
N THR A 86 -17.54 7.35 4.56
CA THR A 86 -18.45 8.10 3.69
C THR A 86 -18.37 7.59 2.25
N LYS A 87 -17.16 7.52 1.69
CA LYS A 87 -16.95 7.00 0.33
C LYS A 87 -17.34 5.52 0.18
N LEU A 88 -17.22 4.72 1.22
CA LEU A 88 -17.65 3.32 1.21
C LEU A 88 -19.19 3.21 1.16
N ARG A 89 -19.91 4.03 1.95
CA ARG A 89 -21.38 4.03 2.00
C ARG A 89 -22.02 4.55 0.71
N ASP A 90 -21.44 5.60 0.13
CA ASP A 90 -21.97 6.19 -1.12
C ASP A 90 -21.46 5.49 -2.39
N GLY A 91 -20.58 4.50 -2.24
CA GLY A 91 -20.04 3.71 -3.35
C GLY A 91 -18.97 4.43 -4.17
N SER A 92 -18.46 5.58 -3.72
CA SER A 92 -17.44 6.37 -4.41
C SER A 92 -15.99 6.02 -4.00
N LEU A 93 -15.80 5.02 -3.13
CA LEU A 93 -14.46 4.61 -2.72
C LEU A 93 -13.70 3.98 -3.89
N ASP A 94 -12.73 4.72 -4.43
CA ASP A 94 -11.85 4.28 -5.51
C ASP A 94 -10.53 3.76 -4.90
N ILE A 95 -10.27 2.46 -5.06
CA ILE A 95 -9.03 1.79 -4.63
C ILE A 95 -8.41 1.15 -5.86
N LYS A 96 -7.20 1.58 -6.21
CA LYS A 96 -6.47 1.07 -7.38
C LYS A 96 -5.09 0.58 -7.02
N THR A 97 -4.62 -0.40 -7.78
CA THR A 97 -3.24 -0.86 -7.72
C THR A 97 -2.37 0.10 -8.54
N ASP A 98 -1.45 0.80 -7.86
CA ASP A 98 -0.47 1.66 -8.52
C ASP A 98 0.89 0.94 -8.57
N ILE A 99 1.36 0.66 -9.78
CA ILE A 99 2.61 -0.06 -10.04
C ILE A 99 3.85 0.84 -9.93
N LYS A 100 3.65 2.16 -10.00
CA LYS A 100 4.73 3.15 -9.94
C LYS A 100 4.89 3.78 -8.55
N ALA A 101 3.83 3.86 -7.77
CA ALA A 101 3.82 4.62 -6.52
C ALA A 101 4.88 4.17 -5.50
N SER A 102 5.12 2.87 -5.36
CA SER A 102 6.09 2.39 -4.37
C SER A 102 7.53 2.60 -4.81
N PRO A 103 8.37 3.21 -3.95
CA PRO A 103 9.81 3.29 -4.19
C PRO A 103 10.50 1.93 -4.35
N THR A 104 9.88 0.86 -3.86
CA THR A 104 10.40 -0.51 -3.94
C THR A 104 10.03 -1.23 -5.24
N SER A 105 9.33 -0.56 -6.15
CA SER A 105 8.81 -1.12 -7.41
C SER A 105 7.82 -2.28 -7.28
N PHE A 106 7.30 -2.52 -6.08
CA PHE A 106 6.19 -3.45 -5.88
C PHE A 106 4.85 -2.74 -6.09
N PRO A 107 3.87 -3.39 -6.72
CA PRO A 107 2.51 -2.87 -6.80
C PRO A 107 1.96 -2.54 -5.40
N ILE A 108 1.27 -1.42 -5.26
CA ILE A 108 0.63 -1.02 -4.00
C ILE A 108 -0.81 -0.57 -4.26
N LYS A 109 -1.74 -1.05 -3.44
CA LYS A 109 -3.14 -0.61 -3.51
C LYS A 109 -3.33 0.67 -2.71
N ILE A 110 -3.89 1.68 -3.35
CA ILE A 110 -4.07 3.03 -2.80
C ILE A 110 -5.53 3.44 -2.93
N ALA A 111 -6.10 3.91 -1.83
CA ALA A 111 -7.40 4.57 -1.82
C ALA A 111 -7.25 6.04 -2.19
N LYS A 112 -8.07 6.53 -3.14
CA LYS A 112 -8.10 7.94 -3.52
C LYS A 112 -8.96 8.75 -2.56
N LEU A 113 -8.31 9.66 -1.85
CA LEU A 113 -8.96 10.59 -0.92
C LEU A 113 -8.49 12.02 -1.19
N ASP A 114 -9.41 12.97 -1.07
CA ASP A 114 -9.13 14.38 -1.25
C ASP A 114 -8.16 14.88 -0.18
N GLY A 115 -7.21 15.74 -0.55
CA GLY A 115 -6.14 16.20 0.34
C GLY A 115 -5.03 15.19 0.62
N HIS A 116 -5.09 13.99 0.03
CA HIS A 116 -4.07 12.96 0.16
C HIS A 116 -3.14 12.93 -1.06
N THR A 117 -1.93 12.41 -0.89
CA THR A 117 -0.97 12.22 -2.00
C THR A 117 -1.38 11.09 -2.97
N SER A 118 -2.54 10.49 -2.75
CA SER A 118 -3.16 9.52 -3.66
C SER A 118 -3.83 10.17 -4.87
N THR A 119 -4.20 11.46 -4.79
CA THR A 119 -4.71 12.24 -5.92
C THR A 119 -3.57 12.91 -6.68
N GLU A 120 -3.79 13.28 -7.94
CA GLU A 120 -2.80 14.00 -8.76
C GLU A 120 -2.50 15.39 -8.15
N GLU A 121 -3.54 16.08 -7.70
CA GLU A 121 -3.42 17.37 -7.03
C GLU A 121 -2.55 17.26 -5.77
N GLY A 122 -2.87 16.36 -4.87
CA GLY A 122 -2.11 16.14 -3.63
C GLY A 122 -0.69 15.69 -3.88
N PHE A 123 -0.46 14.86 -4.91
CA PHE A 123 0.87 14.43 -5.31
C PHE A 123 1.72 15.59 -5.84
N THR A 124 1.14 16.42 -6.72
CA THR A 124 1.84 17.56 -7.34
C THR A 124 2.10 18.68 -6.32
N ALA A 125 1.15 18.94 -5.42
CA ALA A 125 1.30 19.95 -4.38
C ALA A 125 2.33 19.57 -3.30
N ARG A 126 2.62 18.27 -3.15
CA ARG A 126 3.56 17.79 -2.14
C ARG A 126 5.00 18.16 -2.48
N PRO A 127 5.74 18.87 -1.60
CA PRO A 127 7.18 19.05 -1.78
C PRO A 127 7.90 17.69 -1.68
N LYS A 128 8.88 17.46 -2.56
CA LYS A 128 9.70 16.24 -2.49
C LYS A 128 10.62 16.30 -1.29
N LEU A 129 10.23 15.64 -0.21
CA LEU A 129 10.93 15.58 1.07
C LEU A 129 11.13 14.14 1.50
N CYS A 130 12.22 13.85 2.20
CA CYS A 130 12.51 12.55 2.77
C CYS A 130 12.96 12.69 4.22
N ASP A 131 12.01 12.64 5.15
CA ASP A 131 12.27 12.79 6.58
C ASP A 131 12.60 11.46 7.26
N LEU A 132 11.83 10.40 6.98
CA LEU A 132 11.95 9.11 7.67
C LEU A 132 12.95 8.15 7.02
N GLY A 133 12.97 8.09 5.70
CA GLY A 133 13.99 7.33 4.97
C GLY A 133 13.92 5.80 5.10
N TYR A 134 12.80 5.22 5.52
CA TYR A 134 12.67 3.77 5.79
C TYR A 134 12.82 2.88 4.55
N LEU A 135 12.50 3.42 3.36
CA LEU A 135 12.56 2.69 2.08
C LEU A 135 13.79 3.09 1.23
N ARG A 136 14.80 3.70 1.83
CA ARG A 136 16.05 3.95 1.15
C ARG A 136 16.82 2.65 0.92
N GLU A 137 17.34 2.47 -0.28
CA GLU A 137 18.22 1.35 -0.62
C GLU A 137 19.69 1.75 -0.47
N PRO A 138 20.57 0.84 0.00
CA PRO A 138 22.01 1.09 -0.01
C PRO A 138 22.57 0.97 -1.43
N VAL A 139 23.44 1.90 -1.81
CA VAL A 139 24.17 1.89 -3.07
C VAL A 139 25.63 2.23 -2.85
N ILE A 140 26.52 1.73 -3.69
CA ILE A 140 27.95 2.04 -3.62
C ILE A 140 28.25 3.19 -4.59
N SER A 141 28.78 4.29 -4.04
CA SER A 141 29.24 5.43 -4.85
C SER A 141 30.50 5.10 -5.64
N SER A 142 30.82 5.93 -6.63
CA SER A 142 32.07 5.83 -7.41
C SER A 142 33.34 5.88 -6.53
N SER A 143 33.28 6.48 -5.35
CA SER A 143 34.36 6.51 -4.37
C SER A 143 34.38 5.32 -3.41
N GLY A 144 33.53 4.29 -3.63
CA GLY A 144 33.44 3.09 -2.77
C GLY A 144 32.67 3.29 -1.47
N ARG A 145 32.05 4.45 -1.24
CA ARG A 145 31.26 4.71 -0.02
C ARG A 145 29.82 4.21 -0.17
N THR A 146 29.28 3.64 0.89
CA THR A 146 27.85 3.31 0.95
C THR A 146 27.03 4.59 1.10
N LEU A 147 26.11 4.80 0.19
CA LEU A 147 25.08 5.84 0.23
C LEU A 147 23.71 5.19 0.35
N TYR A 148 22.71 5.98 0.73
CA TYR A 148 21.33 5.53 0.83
C TYR A 148 20.44 6.45 -0.03
N ARG A 149 19.70 5.88 -0.97
CA ARG A 149 18.83 6.62 -1.89
C ARG A 149 17.41 6.06 -1.95
N CYS A 150 16.50 6.88 -2.39
CA CYS A 150 15.10 6.51 -2.62
C CYS A 150 14.53 7.34 -3.78
N PRO A 151 13.88 6.77 -4.79
CA PRO A 151 13.35 7.53 -5.92
C PRO A 151 12.21 8.50 -5.56
N SER A 152 11.73 8.49 -4.29
CA SER A 152 10.78 9.49 -3.77
C SER A 152 11.45 10.62 -2.99
N GLU A 153 12.78 10.63 -2.85
CA GLU A 153 13.50 11.75 -2.23
C GLU A 153 13.65 12.92 -3.20
N PRO A 154 14.21 14.09 -2.78
CA PRO A 154 14.51 15.17 -3.71
C PRO A 154 15.29 14.69 -4.92
N GLU A 155 14.83 15.06 -6.12
CA GLU A 155 15.34 14.55 -7.40
C GLU A 155 16.87 14.73 -7.53
N GLU A 156 17.36 15.95 -7.24
CA GLU A 156 18.78 16.21 -7.30
C GLU A 156 19.61 15.28 -6.39
N GLU A 157 19.10 14.97 -5.20
CA GLU A 157 19.78 14.09 -4.26
C GLU A 157 19.79 12.64 -4.76
N PHE A 158 18.68 12.19 -5.36
CA PHE A 158 18.59 10.86 -5.95
C PHE A 158 19.57 10.68 -7.12
N LEU A 159 19.59 11.65 -8.04
CA LEU A 159 20.49 11.65 -9.20
C LEU A 159 21.95 11.73 -8.81
N LYS A 160 22.33 12.57 -7.82
CA LYS A 160 23.69 12.65 -7.27
C LYS A 160 24.18 11.31 -6.70
N LYS A 161 23.27 10.47 -6.24
CA LYS A 161 23.56 9.13 -5.71
C LYS A 161 23.51 8.04 -6.78
N GLY A 162 23.45 8.41 -8.06
CA GLY A 162 23.47 7.49 -9.20
C GLY A 162 22.10 6.87 -9.51
N GLY A 163 21.00 7.51 -9.13
CA GLY A 163 19.66 7.17 -9.58
C GLY A 163 19.41 7.61 -11.02
N ALA A 164 18.48 6.98 -11.70
CA ALA A 164 18.07 7.34 -13.06
C ALA A 164 16.76 8.15 -13.05
N PRO A 165 16.59 9.16 -13.94
CA PRO A 165 15.40 10.02 -13.96
C PRO A 165 14.08 9.25 -14.11
N GLU A 166 14.08 8.18 -14.92
CA GLU A 166 12.93 7.33 -15.18
C GLU A 166 12.45 6.57 -13.94
N GLU A 167 13.31 6.38 -12.94
CA GLU A 167 12.97 5.72 -11.69
C GLU A 167 12.11 6.61 -10.76
N ILE A 168 12.08 7.93 -11.01
CA ILE A 168 11.40 8.93 -10.16
C ILE A 168 9.92 9.06 -10.50
N GLU A 169 9.53 8.72 -11.73
CA GLU A 169 8.17 8.96 -12.24
C GLU A 169 7.11 8.25 -11.42
N GLY A 170 6.13 9.02 -10.91
CA GLY A 170 4.99 8.51 -10.15
C GLY A 170 5.31 8.02 -8.72
N ARG A 171 6.58 8.06 -8.30
CA ARG A 171 7.01 7.57 -6.98
C ARG A 171 6.47 8.43 -5.85
N LYS A 172 5.78 7.81 -4.91
CA LYS A 172 5.19 8.46 -3.74
C LYS A 172 6.02 8.16 -2.48
N CYS A 173 6.12 9.15 -1.58
CA CYS A 173 6.80 8.95 -0.31
C CYS A 173 5.93 8.13 0.66
N LEU A 174 6.00 6.81 0.58
CA LEU A 174 5.19 5.94 1.41
C LEU A 174 5.54 6.03 2.90
N CYS A 175 6.81 6.24 3.26
CA CYS A 175 7.23 6.35 4.66
C CYS A 175 6.48 7.48 5.37
N ASN A 176 6.60 8.71 4.85
CA ASN A 176 5.97 9.87 5.45
C ASN A 176 4.43 9.79 5.35
N GLY A 177 3.90 9.44 4.18
CA GLY A 177 2.45 9.40 3.97
C GLY A 177 1.73 8.32 4.77
N LEU A 178 2.31 7.14 4.97
CA LEU A 178 1.72 6.11 5.82
C LEU A 178 1.77 6.47 7.30
N MET A 179 2.84 7.14 7.75
CA MET A 179 2.90 7.65 9.13
C MET A 179 1.91 8.78 9.36
N ALA A 180 1.73 9.68 8.38
CA ALA A 180 0.71 10.72 8.44
C ALA A 180 -0.71 10.14 8.60
N ASN A 181 -0.97 9.00 7.97
CA ASN A 181 -2.25 8.31 8.02
C ASN A 181 -2.67 7.84 9.42
N ILE A 182 -1.69 7.59 10.29
CA ILE A 182 -1.91 7.17 11.69
C ILE A 182 -1.69 8.32 12.69
N GLY A 183 -1.77 9.57 12.24
CA GLY A 183 -1.62 10.74 13.09
C GLY A 183 -0.18 11.12 13.44
N LEU A 184 0.81 10.51 12.81
CA LEU A 184 2.24 10.78 13.01
C LEU A 184 2.85 11.52 11.80
N ALA A 185 2.11 12.48 11.26
CA ALA A 185 2.58 13.33 10.17
C ALA A 185 3.85 14.10 10.55
N GLN A 186 4.79 14.18 9.63
CA GLN A 186 5.95 15.05 9.79
C GLN A 186 5.50 16.51 9.69
N VAL A 187 5.89 17.33 10.68
CA VAL A 187 5.59 18.77 10.74
C VAL A 187 6.90 19.53 10.64
N ARG A 188 6.99 20.46 9.70
CA ARG A 188 8.19 21.26 9.48
C ARG A 188 8.05 22.66 10.07
N ARG A 189 9.20 23.33 10.24
CA ARG A 189 9.26 24.67 10.86
C ARG A 189 8.54 25.77 10.05
N ASP A 190 8.40 25.59 8.74
CA ASP A 190 7.67 26.46 7.82
C ASP A 190 6.15 26.26 7.88
N GLY A 191 5.68 25.34 8.72
CA GLY A 191 4.27 24.99 8.87
C GLY A 191 3.78 23.89 7.94
N TYR A 192 4.63 23.36 7.06
CA TYR A 192 4.23 22.22 6.23
C TYR A 192 3.93 20.99 7.08
N VAL A 193 2.79 20.36 6.83
CA VAL A 193 2.36 19.10 7.43
C VAL A 193 2.26 18.04 6.33
N GLU A 194 2.91 16.91 6.51
CA GLU A 194 2.89 15.82 5.53
C GLU A 194 1.48 15.31 5.29
N ALA A 195 1.09 15.28 4.02
CA ALA A 195 -0.19 14.73 3.61
C ALA A 195 -0.20 13.20 3.65
N PRO A 196 -1.31 12.57 4.11
CA PRO A 196 -1.39 11.13 4.22
C PRO A 196 -1.49 10.42 2.86
N ILE A 197 -1.23 9.11 2.89
CA ILE A 197 -1.56 8.15 1.83
C ILE A 197 -2.19 6.92 2.46
N VAL A 198 -3.33 6.48 1.96
CA VAL A 198 -4.05 5.31 2.49
C VAL A 198 -3.85 4.11 1.58
N THR A 199 -3.46 2.99 2.19
CA THR A 199 -3.43 1.70 1.50
C THR A 199 -4.52 0.78 2.04
N LEU A 200 -5.33 0.25 1.13
CA LEU A 200 -6.42 -0.69 1.41
C LEU A 200 -6.51 -1.74 0.30
N GLY A 201 -7.00 -2.93 0.63
CA GLY A 201 -7.46 -3.87 -0.39
C GLY A 201 -8.80 -3.45 -0.98
N ASN A 202 -9.06 -3.82 -2.22
CA ASN A 202 -10.31 -3.49 -2.93
C ASN A 202 -11.49 -4.43 -2.59
N ASP A 203 -11.28 -5.51 -1.83
CA ASP A 203 -12.38 -6.33 -1.29
C ASP A 203 -12.92 -5.67 -0.01
N VAL A 204 -13.94 -4.84 -0.17
CA VAL A 204 -14.56 -4.04 0.90
C VAL A 204 -15.97 -4.51 1.27
N GLU A 205 -16.46 -5.59 0.67
CA GLU A 205 -17.83 -6.07 0.90
C GLU A 205 -18.09 -6.42 2.38
N GLY A 206 -17.16 -7.12 3.03
CA GLY A 206 -17.29 -7.41 4.46
C GLY A 206 -17.33 -6.15 5.34
N ALA A 207 -16.69 -5.05 4.91
CA ALA A 207 -16.77 -3.77 5.62
C ALA A 207 -18.10 -3.08 5.39
N LYS A 208 -18.68 -3.16 4.19
CA LYS A 208 -20.02 -2.62 3.90
C LYS A 208 -21.08 -3.29 4.76
N GLU A 209 -21.04 -4.63 4.89
CA GLU A 209 -21.96 -5.39 5.74
C GLU A 209 -21.89 -4.97 7.22
N LEU A 210 -20.71 -4.63 7.73
CA LEU A 210 -20.52 -4.21 9.12
C LEU A 210 -20.88 -2.75 9.38
N LEU A 211 -20.89 -1.90 8.36
CA LEU A 211 -21.21 -0.47 8.46
C LEU A 211 -22.67 -0.16 8.10
N ALA A 212 -23.41 -1.15 7.59
CA ALA A 212 -24.84 -1.05 7.30
C ALA A 212 -25.67 -1.16 8.57
#